data_93cc2c50d79fb1bd6496f4b23b7199d7
#
_entry.id   93cc2c50d79fb1bd6496f4b23b7199d7
#
_cell.length_a   1.000
_cell.length_b   1.000
_cell.length_c   1.000
_cell.angle_alpha   90.00
_cell.angle_beta   90.00
_cell.angle_gamma   90.00
#
_symmetry.space_group_name_H-M   'P 1'
#
loop_
_entity.id
_entity.type
_entity.pdbx_description
1 polymer ?
#
loop_
_entity_poly.entity_id
_entity_poly.type
_entity_poly.pdbx_seq_one_letter_code
_entity_poly.pdbx_strand_id
1 'polypeptide(L)'
;MFIICIVLLMSCNSHKEKELTIFYVCGTIESHRHIECTKLDSICKTIEYDDTIYVNAVAFKQIEDGIRDVKPVKNSPNSYNSVMYVNAGDMNLCLNGIDNRCWVKQTGGQYHPSVISNKTAYLLKWKSHYYNFLPHDVLVLDKEIRQYGIPYDYRENQVEKPVKKKEVSKVLLKIRM
;
A
#
# COMPACT_ATOMS: atom_id res chain seq x y z
N MET A 1 -14.48 58.99 -14.95
CA MET A 1 -15.17 57.71 -15.04
C MET A 1 -14.13 56.60 -14.99
N PHE A 2 -13.88 56.05 -13.80
CA PHE A 2 -12.86 55.01 -13.56
C PHE A 2 -13.53 53.66 -13.71
N ILE A 3 -13.14 52.89 -14.72
CA ILE A 3 -13.57 51.50 -14.92
C ILE A 3 -12.66 50.63 -14.06
N ILE A 4 -13.19 50.11 -12.95
CA ILE A 4 -12.50 49.13 -12.11
C ILE A 4 -12.68 47.76 -12.80
N CYS A 5 -11.61 47.29 -13.49
CA CYS A 5 -11.54 45.92 -13.95
C CYS A 5 -11.29 44.99 -12.72
N ILE A 6 -12.34 44.37 -12.23
CA ILE A 6 -12.27 43.29 -11.26
C ILE A 6 -11.82 42.04 -12.03
N VAL A 7 -10.51 41.76 -11.97
CA VAL A 7 -9.94 40.48 -12.42
C VAL A 7 -10.33 39.43 -11.37
N LEU A 8 -11.40 38.69 -11.64
CA LEU A 8 -11.71 37.49 -10.90
C LEU A 8 -10.59 36.47 -11.19
N LEU A 9 -9.60 36.41 -10.33
CA LEU A 9 -8.67 35.30 -10.26
C LEU A 9 -9.46 34.05 -9.85
N MET A 10 -10.00 33.34 -10.83
CA MET A 10 -10.44 31.97 -10.62
C MET A 10 -9.20 31.17 -10.27
N SER A 11 -8.96 31.04 -8.96
CA SER A 11 -8.02 30.06 -8.43
C SER A 11 -8.57 28.69 -8.82
N CYS A 12 -8.09 28.16 -9.95
CA CYS A 12 -8.21 26.75 -10.24
C CYS A 12 -7.43 26.00 -9.15
N ASN A 13 -8.10 25.70 -8.05
CA ASN A 13 -7.65 24.62 -7.17
C ASN A 13 -7.73 23.36 -8.03
N SER A 14 -6.61 23.02 -8.66
CA SER A 14 -6.44 21.69 -9.21
C SER A 14 -6.53 20.74 -8.00
N HIS A 15 -7.71 20.15 -7.81
CA HIS A 15 -7.87 19.02 -6.89
C HIS A 15 -6.90 17.94 -7.40
N LYS A 16 -5.69 17.93 -6.85
CA LYS A 16 -4.73 16.86 -7.12
C LYS A 16 -5.42 15.58 -6.69
N GLU A 17 -5.78 14.74 -7.65
CA GLU A 17 -6.39 13.45 -7.33
C GLU A 17 -5.53 12.75 -6.28
N LYS A 18 -6.14 12.38 -5.18
CA LYS A 18 -5.45 11.61 -4.15
C LYS A 18 -5.19 10.21 -4.65
N GLU A 19 -3.95 9.81 -4.63
CA GLU A 19 -3.51 8.50 -5.11
C GLU A 19 -2.45 7.90 -4.18
N LEU A 20 -2.42 6.56 -4.14
CA LEU A 20 -1.40 5.80 -3.45
C LEU A 20 -0.73 4.86 -4.44
N THR A 21 0.60 4.86 -4.48
CA THR A 21 1.35 3.81 -5.19
C THR A 21 1.60 2.65 -4.24
N ILE A 22 1.20 1.45 -4.62
CA ILE A 22 1.41 0.23 -3.86
C ILE A 22 2.20 -0.75 -4.72
N PHE A 23 3.34 -1.21 -4.19
CA PHE A 23 4.19 -2.21 -4.80
C PHE A 23 4.33 -3.40 -3.84
N TYR A 24 4.26 -4.63 -4.33
CA TYR A 24 4.36 -5.81 -3.48
C TYR A 24 4.97 -7.02 -4.19
N VAL A 25 5.53 -7.93 -3.38
CA VAL A 25 6.03 -9.23 -3.82
C VAL A 25 4.86 -10.21 -3.85
N CYS A 26 4.65 -10.86 -4.98
CA CYS A 26 3.52 -11.76 -5.20
C CYS A 26 3.77 -13.16 -4.62
N GLY A 27 2.70 -13.80 -4.15
CA GLY A 27 2.70 -15.21 -3.80
C GLY A 27 3.40 -15.59 -2.49
N THR A 28 3.72 -14.60 -1.63
CA THR A 28 4.35 -14.87 -0.33
C THR A 28 3.96 -13.84 0.71
N ILE A 29 3.81 -14.28 1.96
CA ILE A 29 3.73 -13.41 3.15
C ILE A 29 5.09 -13.22 3.81
N GLU A 30 6.06 -14.07 3.46
CA GLU A 30 7.45 -13.95 3.89
C GLU A 30 8.37 -14.17 2.70
N SER A 31 9.28 -13.25 2.47
CA SER A 31 10.36 -13.47 1.51
C SER A 31 11.45 -14.33 2.16
N HIS A 32 11.91 -15.37 1.46
CA HIS A 32 13.06 -16.17 1.90
C HIS A 32 14.35 -15.34 1.99
N ARG A 33 14.39 -14.18 1.35
CA ARG A 33 15.47 -13.21 1.45
C ARG A 33 14.94 -11.99 2.17
N HIS A 34 15.64 -11.58 3.20
CA HIS A 34 15.35 -10.36 3.92
C HIS A 34 15.34 -9.17 2.95
N ILE A 35 14.15 -8.60 2.69
CA ILE A 35 14.02 -7.46 1.81
C ILE A 35 13.86 -6.21 2.69
N GLU A 36 14.88 -5.35 2.64
CA GLU A 36 14.84 -4.05 3.29
C GLU A 36 13.90 -3.09 2.55
N CYS A 37 13.30 -2.19 3.29
CA CYS A 37 12.38 -1.19 2.76
C CYS A 37 13.05 -0.27 1.71
N THR A 38 14.32 0.07 1.91
CA THR A 38 15.12 0.84 0.94
C THR A 38 15.22 0.14 -0.41
N LYS A 39 15.31 -1.18 -0.41
CA LYS A 39 15.37 -1.98 -1.62
C LYS A 39 14.02 -2.03 -2.33
N LEU A 40 12.91 -2.21 -1.59
CA LEU A 40 11.56 -2.14 -2.15
C LEU A 40 11.27 -0.77 -2.77
N ASP A 41 11.65 0.32 -2.10
CA ASP A 41 11.53 1.69 -2.62
C ASP A 41 12.28 1.85 -3.95
N SER A 42 13.53 1.36 -4.01
CA SER A 42 14.33 1.42 -5.23
C SER A 42 13.74 0.62 -6.38
N ILE A 43 13.30 -0.62 -6.13
CA ILE A 43 12.70 -1.49 -7.14
C ILE A 43 11.38 -0.88 -7.64
N CYS A 44 10.55 -0.37 -6.73
CA CYS A 44 9.28 0.25 -7.09
C CYS A 44 9.43 1.39 -8.11
N LYS A 45 10.51 2.14 -8.04
CA LYS A 45 10.80 3.25 -8.97
C LYS A 45 11.13 2.79 -10.39
N THR A 46 11.62 1.57 -10.56
CA THR A 46 12.04 1.01 -11.86
C THR A 46 10.95 0.19 -12.56
N ILE A 47 9.87 -0.14 -11.85
CA ILE A 47 8.79 -0.98 -12.38
C ILE A 47 7.62 -0.09 -12.80
N GLU A 48 7.05 -0.38 -13.97
CA GLU A 48 5.83 0.26 -14.44
C GLU A 48 4.60 -0.22 -13.66
N TYR A 49 3.53 0.57 -13.71
CA TYR A 49 2.26 0.17 -13.10
C TYR A 49 1.63 -0.97 -13.89
N ASP A 50 1.18 -1.97 -13.16
CA ASP A 50 0.42 -3.09 -13.73
C ASP A 50 -1.05 -2.74 -13.93
N ASP A 51 -1.61 -1.96 -12.98
CA ASP A 51 -3.04 -1.65 -12.96
C ASP A 51 -3.31 -0.36 -12.17
N THR A 52 -4.47 0.23 -12.45
CA THR A 52 -5.07 1.31 -11.65
C THR A 52 -6.35 0.80 -11.02
N ILE A 53 -6.33 0.68 -9.69
CA ILE A 53 -7.45 0.16 -8.91
C ILE A 53 -8.25 1.32 -8.34
N TYR A 54 -9.55 1.35 -8.61
CA TYR A 54 -10.47 2.36 -8.10
C TYR A 54 -11.21 1.86 -6.86
N VAL A 55 -11.10 2.60 -5.77
CA VAL A 55 -11.80 2.33 -4.52
C VAL A 55 -12.77 3.46 -4.17
N ASN A 56 -13.78 3.18 -3.36
CA ASN A 56 -14.67 4.22 -2.88
C ASN A 56 -13.96 5.18 -1.92
N ALA A 57 -14.46 6.41 -1.83
CA ALA A 57 -13.85 7.47 -1.03
C ALA A 57 -13.72 7.12 0.47
N VAL A 58 -14.65 6.32 1.02
CA VAL A 58 -14.62 5.91 2.43
C VAL A 58 -13.45 4.98 2.69
N ALA A 59 -13.26 3.94 1.85
CA ALA A 59 -12.13 3.01 1.99
C ALA A 59 -10.79 3.72 1.78
N PHE A 60 -10.69 4.60 0.78
CA PHE A 60 -9.49 5.38 0.53
C PHE A 60 -9.13 6.25 1.74
N LYS A 61 -10.12 6.98 2.28
CA LYS A 61 -9.92 7.81 3.46
C LYS A 61 -9.49 6.99 4.69
N GLN A 62 -10.09 5.83 4.92
CA GLN A 62 -9.69 4.95 6.02
C GLN A 62 -8.23 4.49 5.90
N ILE A 63 -7.77 4.19 4.68
CA ILE A 63 -6.38 3.84 4.41
C ILE A 63 -5.47 5.05 4.67
N GLU A 64 -5.79 6.21 4.10
CA GLU A 64 -5.00 7.44 4.24
C GLU A 64 -4.87 7.86 5.71
N ASP A 65 -6.00 7.92 6.44
CA ASP A 65 -6.02 8.27 7.87
C ASP A 65 -5.19 7.27 8.68
N GLY A 66 -5.33 5.96 8.37
CA GLY A 66 -4.58 4.92 9.07
C GLY A 66 -3.07 4.93 8.79
N ILE A 67 -2.64 5.34 7.59
CA ILE A 67 -1.22 5.55 7.28
C ILE A 67 -0.67 6.74 8.08
N ARG A 68 -1.46 7.80 8.24
CA ARG A 68 -1.05 8.98 9.03
C ARG A 68 -1.02 8.71 10.54
N ASP A 69 -1.84 7.78 11.04
CA ASP A 69 -1.89 7.40 12.46
C ASP A 69 -0.89 6.28 12.86
N VAL A 70 0.12 6.04 12.05
CA VAL A 70 1.17 5.05 12.34
C VAL A 70 1.90 5.37 13.65
N LYS A 71 2.17 4.35 14.46
CA LYS A 71 2.81 4.52 15.77
C LYS A 71 4.26 3.99 15.74
N PRO A 72 5.25 4.78 16.16
CA PRO A 72 6.63 4.30 16.28
C PRO A 72 6.74 3.23 17.38
N VAL A 73 7.63 2.25 17.18
CA VAL A 73 7.91 1.19 18.13
C VAL A 73 9.34 1.31 18.63
N LYS A 74 9.50 1.36 19.98
CA LYS A 74 10.79 1.47 20.62
C LYS A 74 11.48 0.12 20.58
N ASN A 75 12.03 -0.63 20.46
CA ASN A 75 12.65 -1.98 20.57
C ASN A 75 12.11 -2.98 19.55
N SER A 76 12.18 -2.63 18.31
CA SER A 76 11.88 -3.58 17.25
C SER A 76 13.14 -4.29 16.77
N PRO A 77 13.08 -5.57 16.40
CA PRO A 77 14.20 -6.23 15.74
C PRO A 77 14.58 -5.44 14.48
N ASN A 78 15.89 -5.37 14.22
CA ASN A 78 16.49 -4.51 13.19
C ASN A 78 16.02 -4.78 11.74
N SER A 79 15.15 -5.76 11.55
CA SER A 79 14.70 -6.13 10.22
C SER A 79 13.34 -6.81 10.26
N TYR A 80 12.36 -6.20 9.61
CA TYR A 80 11.12 -6.86 9.22
C TYR A 80 11.25 -7.35 7.78
N ASN A 81 10.66 -8.49 7.52
CA ASN A 81 10.55 -9.00 6.17
C ASN A 81 9.42 -8.26 5.44
N SER A 82 9.76 -7.13 4.84
CA SER A 82 8.80 -6.31 4.12
C SER A 82 8.42 -6.95 2.79
N VAL A 83 7.13 -7.09 2.54
CA VAL A 83 6.60 -7.63 1.28
C VAL A 83 5.83 -6.59 0.47
N MET A 84 5.45 -5.49 1.08
CA MET A 84 4.67 -4.43 0.44
C MET A 84 5.31 -3.06 0.72
N TYR A 85 5.41 -2.23 -0.31
CA TYR A 85 5.80 -0.83 -0.22
C TYR A 85 4.62 0.05 -0.63
N VAL A 86 4.38 1.10 0.13
CA VAL A 86 3.33 2.09 -0.11
C VAL A 86 3.94 3.48 -0.14
N ASN A 87 3.67 4.22 -1.22
CA ASN A 87 3.97 5.65 -1.30
C ASN A 87 2.65 6.43 -1.18
N ALA A 88 2.56 7.24 -0.14
CA ALA A 88 1.41 8.11 0.16
C ALA A 88 1.79 9.60 0.04
N GLY A 89 2.59 9.95 -0.96
CA GLY A 89 3.05 11.31 -1.21
C GLY A 89 4.20 11.74 -0.28
N ASP A 90 3.88 12.27 0.88
CA ASP A 90 4.86 12.74 1.87
C ASP A 90 5.38 11.63 2.80
N MET A 91 4.80 10.44 2.73
CA MET A 91 5.14 9.30 3.57
C MET A 91 5.33 8.02 2.75
N ASN A 92 6.38 7.29 3.06
CA ASN A 92 6.63 5.95 2.54
C ASN A 92 6.53 4.92 3.67
N LEU A 93 5.90 3.79 3.37
CA LEU A 93 5.66 2.71 4.32
C LEU A 93 6.05 1.39 3.69
N CYS A 94 6.74 0.52 4.45
CA CYS A 94 6.91 -0.88 4.07
C CYS A 94 6.25 -1.78 5.10
N LEU A 95 5.32 -2.60 4.64
CA LEU A 95 4.49 -3.47 5.46
C LEU A 95 5.01 -4.89 5.47
N ASN A 96 4.97 -5.53 6.63
CA ASN A 96 5.20 -6.95 6.81
C ASN A 96 4.05 -7.76 6.18
N GLY A 97 4.35 -8.93 5.65
CA GLY A 97 3.35 -9.80 5.05
C GLY A 97 2.43 -10.48 6.07
N ILE A 98 2.94 -10.81 7.25
CA ILE A 98 2.23 -11.62 8.25
C ILE A 98 1.35 -10.77 9.18
N ASP A 99 1.77 -9.53 9.46
CA ASP A 99 1.14 -8.67 10.45
C ASP A 99 1.24 -7.18 10.11
N ASN A 100 0.80 -6.34 11.03
CA ASN A 100 0.71 -4.89 10.91
C ASN A 100 2.01 -4.14 11.26
N ARG A 101 3.13 -4.81 11.43
CA ARG A 101 4.43 -4.16 11.62
C ARG A 101 4.91 -3.56 10.32
N CYS A 102 5.55 -2.41 10.41
CA CYS A 102 5.98 -1.66 9.23
C CYS A 102 7.23 -0.83 9.51
N TRP A 103 7.87 -0.40 8.44
CA TRP A 103 8.88 0.63 8.44
C TRP A 103 8.32 1.87 7.78
N VAL A 104 8.50 3.02 8.41
CA VAL A 104 7.94 4.29 7.93
C VAL A 104 9.05 5.31 7.75
N LYS A 105 8.95 6.09 6.67
CA LYS A 105 9.81 7.22 6.38
C LYS A 105 8.96 8.40 5.91
N GLN A 106 9.14 9.56 6.51
CA GLN A 106 8.67 10.83 5.97
C GLN A 106 9.68 11.36 4.93
N THR A 107 9.22 12.23 4.04
CA THR A 107 10.08 12.86 3.02
C THR A 107 11.34 13.45 3.64
N GLY A 108 12.50 13.08 3.12
CA GLY A 108 13.80 13.54 3.62
C GLY A 108 14.31 12.86 4.89
N GLY A 109 13.49 12.02 5.55
CA GLY A 109 13.85 11.27 6.76
C GLY A 109 14.47 9.91 6.52
N GLN A 110 14.70 9.16 7.60
CA GLN A 110 15.11 7.76 7.59
C GLN A 110 13.93 6.85 7.92
N TYR A 111 14.03 5.58 7.51
CA TYR A 111 13.05 4.56 7.90
C TYR A 111 13.19 4.23 9.38
N HIS A 112 12.08 4.16 10.10
CA HIS A 112 12.01 3.75 11.48
C HIS A 112 10.92 2.69 11.70
N PRO A 113 11.12 1.76 12.65
CA PRO A 113 10.17 0.71 12.94
C PRO A 113 8.90 1.28 13.57
N SER A 114 7.78 0.77 13.10
CA SER A 114 6.46 1.27 13.48
C SER A 114 5.40 0.16 13.41
N VAL A 115 4.21 0.47 13.86
CA VAL A 115 3.01 -0.35 13.67
C VAL A 115 1.89 0.51 13.10
N ILE A 116 1.14 -0.07 12.18
CA ILE A 116 -0.11 0.47 11.64
C ILE A 116 -1.29 -0.29 12.25
N SER A 117 -2.50 0.25 12.21
CA SER A 117 -3.65 -0.50 12.71
C SER A 117 -3.87 -1.78 11.88
N ASN A 118 -4.31 -2.88 12.52
CA ASN A 118 -4.65 -4.11 11.80
C ASN A 118 -5.68 -3.83 10.69
N LYS A 119 -6.63 -2.93 10.93
CA LYS A 119 -7.64 -2.56 9.93
C LYS A 119 -7.02 -1.90 8.70
N THR A 120 -6.05 -1.01 8.89
CA THR A 120 -5.36 -0.33 7.79
C THR A 120 -4.48 -1.32 7.01
N ALA A 121 -3.74 -2.19 7.71
CA ALA A 121 -2.96 -3.26 7.08
C ALA A 121 -3.84 -4.17 6.21
N TYR A 122 -4.98 -4.61 6.77
CA TYR A 122 -5.98 -5.39 6.05
C TYR A 122 -6.49 -4.69 4.78
N LEU A 123 -6.89 -3.41 4.91
CA LEU A 123 -7.40 -2.64 3.77
C LEU A 123 -6.36 -2.42 2.67
N LEU A 124 -5.11 -2.14 3.04
CA LEU A 124 -4.01 -2.00 2.09
C LEU A 124 -3.81 -3.29 1.29
N LYS A 125 -3.69 -4.43 1.98
CA LYS A 125 -3.51 -5.74 1.37
C LYS A 125 -4.71 -6.15 0.52
N TRP A 126 -5.92 -5.93 1.02
CA TRP A 126 -7.15 -6.25 0.30
C TRP A 126 -7.33 -5.38 -0.95
N LYS A 127 -7.34 -4.05 -0.79
CA LYS A 127 -7.66 -3.12 -1.87
C LYS A 127 -6.58 -3.01 -2.94
N SER A 128 -5.36 -3.45 -2.66
CA SER A 128 -4.31 -3.61 -3.67
C SER A 128 -4.36 -4.96 -4.41
N HIS A 129 -5.31 -5.83 -4.07
CA HIS A 129 -5.40 -7.21 -4.58
C HIS A 129 -4.22 -8.12 -4.16
N TYR A 130 -3.41 -7.72 -3.18
CA TYR A 130 -2.29 -8.51 -2.70
C TYR A 130 -2.71 -9.92 -2.29
N TYR A 131 -3.84 -10.05 -1.59
CA TYR A 131 -4.35 -11.35 -1.15
C TYR A 131 -4.65 -12.30 -2.30
N ASN A 132 -5.04 -11.81 -3.48
CA ASN A 132 -5.34 -12.65 -4.64
C ASN A 132 -4.11 -13.40 -5.17
N PHE A 133 -2.90 -13.01 -4.79
CA PHE A 133 -1.65 -13.69 -5.14
C PHE A 133 -1.21 -14.72 -4.10
N LEU A 134 -1.91 -14.84 -2.98
CA LEU A 134 -1.60 -15.81 -1.94
C LEU A 134 -2.45 -17.08 -2.13
N PRO A 135 -1.83 -18.27 -2.06
CA PRO A 135 -2.59 -19.52 -1.90
C PRO A 135 -3.41 -19.49 -0.61
N HIS A 136 -4.52 -20.23 -0.60
CA HIS A 136 -5.44 -20.20 0.54
C HIS A 136 -4.78 -20.64 1.87
N ASP A 137 -3.92 -21.62 1.85
CA ASP A 137 -3.17 -22.12 3.01
C ASP A 137 -2.17 -21.11 3.55
N VAL A 138 -1.62 -20.25 2.69
CA VAL A 138 -0.75 -19.13 3.07
C VAL A 138 -1.57 -17.95 3.59
N LEU A 139 -2.70 -17.67 2.95
CA LEU A 139 -3.59 -16.56 3.29
C LEU A 139 -4.07 -16.63 4.76
N VAL A 140 -4.43 -17.84 5.24
CA VAL A 140 -4.91 -18.03 6.62
C VAL A 140 -3.84 -17.82 7.70
N LEU A 141 -2.57 -17.70 7.32
CA LEU A 141 -1.49 -17.37 8.25
C LEU A 141 -1.40 -15.87 8.54
N ASP A 142 -1.97 -15.03 7.65
CA ASP A 142 -2.00 -13.58 7.84
C ASP A 142 -2.88 -13.22 9.06
N LYS A 143 -2.34 -12.34 9.93
CA LYS A 143 -3.00 -11.95 11.17
C LYS A 143 -4.29 -11.17 10.92
N GLU A 144 -4.29 -10.33 9.90
CA GLU A 144 -5.44 -9.51 9.53
C GLU A 144 -6.56 -10.37 8.96
N ILE A 145 -6.24 -11.40 8.16
CA ILE A 145 -7.22 -12.38 7.66
C ILE A 145 -7.87 -13.14 8.81
N ARG A 146 -7.12 -13.56 9.82
CA ARG A 146 -7.68 -14.21 11.00
C ARG A 146 -8.62 -13.31 11.80
N GLN A 147 -8.40 -12.00 11.75
CA GLN A 147 -9.22 -11.03 12.50
C GLN A 147 -10.44 -10.56 11.70
N TYR A 148 -10.31 -10.32 10.39
CA TYR A 148 -11.35 -9.68 9.58
C TYR A 148 -11.99 -10.61 8.55
N GLY A 149 -11.47 -11.82 8.40
CA GLY A 149 -11.92 -12.78 7.40
C GLY A 149 -11.33 -12.59 6.02
N ILE A 150 -11.54 -13.56 5.17
CA ILE A 150 -11.13 -13.52 3.75
C ILE A 150 -12.02 -12.49 3.04
N PRO A 151 -11.45 -11.57 2.23
CA PRO A 151 -12.23 -10.63 1.45
C PRO A 151 -13.26 -11.32 0.56
N TYR A 152 -14.46 -10.75 0.47
CA TYR A 152 -15.57 -11.34 -0.29
C TYR A 152 -15.29 -11.44 -1.82
N ASP A 153 -14.37 -10.65 -2.32
CA ASP A 153 -13.91 -10.60 -3.71
C ASP A 153 -12.56 -11.31 -3.93
N TYR A 154 -12.09 -12.05 -2.90
CA TYR A 154 -10.89 -12.88 -3.02
C TYR A 154 -11.07 -13.90 -4.11
N ARG A 155 -10.09 -13.94 -5.00
CA ARG A 155 -9.97 -14.95 -6.04
C ARG A 155 -8.58 -15.54 -5.96
N GLU A 156 -8.49 -16.75 -5.51
CA GLU A 156 -7.24 -17.49 -5.68
C GLU A 156 -6.89 -17.45 -7.16
N ASN A 157 -5.67 -17.01 -7.48
CA ASN A 157 -5.18 -17.09 -8.85
C ASN A 157 -5.11 -18.56 -9.24
N GLN A 158 -6.23 -19.09 -9.75
CA GLN A 158 -6.27 -20.36 -10.46
C GLN A 158 -5.42 -20.16 -11.70
N VAL A 159 -4.16 -20.57 -11.59
CA VAL A 159 -3.23 -20.61 -12.71
C VAL A 159 -3.66 -21.76 -13.62
N GLU A 160 -4.74 -21.54 -14.39
CA GLU A 160 -5.18 -22.51 -15.43
C GLU A 160 -4.20 -22.60 -16.60
N LYS A 161 -3.18 -21.73 -16.65
CA LYS A 161 -2.10 -21.79 -17.64
C LYS A 161 -0.80 -21.32 -17.01
N PRO A 162 0.38 -21.83 -17.42
CA PRO A 162 1.67 -21.35 -16.95
C PRO A 162 1.97 -19.97 -17.55
N VAL A 163 1.19 -18.96 -17.13
CA VAL A 163 1.62 -17.57 -17.23
C VAL A 163 2.84 -17.46 -16.33
N LYS A 164 3.94 -16.90 -16.82
CA LYS A 164 5.14 -16.62 -16.02
C LYS A 164 4.69 -16.11 -14.65
N LYS A 165 5.00 -16.86 -13.59
CA LYS A 165 4.59 -16.55 -12.22
C LYS A 165 5.04 -15.12 -11.94
N LYS A 166 4.09 -14.23 -11.77
CA LYS A 166 4.39 -12.82 -11.53
C LYS A 166 5.05 -12.71 -10.15
N GLU A 167 6.28 -12.24 -10.11
CA GLU A 167 7.06 -12.16 -8.89
C GLU A 167 6.74 -10.89 -8.08
N VAL A 168 6.38 -9.82 -8.77
CA VAL A 168 6.09 -8.51 -8.17
C VAL A 168 4.93 -7.83 -8.89
N SER A 169 4.22 -6.95 -8.18
CA SER A 169 3.16 -6.13 -8.75
C SER A 169 3.23 -4.70 -8.24
N LYS A 170 2.91 -3.74 -9.10
CA LYS A 170 2.80 -2.32 -8.76
C LYS A 170 1.45 -1.79 -9.25
N VAL A 171 0.66 -1.31 -8.32
CA VAL A 171 -0.68 -0.78 -8.59
C VAL A 171 -0.82 0.66 -8.12
N LEU A 172 -1.67 1.42 -8.82
CA LEU A 172 -2.07 2.77 -8.46
C LEU A 172 -3.47 2.73 -7.88
N LEU A 173 -3.62 3.07 -6.60
CA LEU A 173 -4.90 3.12 -5.91
C LEU A 173 -5.48 4.53 -5.99
N LYS A 174 -6.66 4.68 -6.58
CA LYS A 174 -7.35 5.96 -6.77
C LYS A 174 -8.76 5.96 -6.19
N ILE A 175 -9.29 7.14 -5.92
CA ILE A 175 -10.70 7.31 -5.56
C ILE A 175 -11.56 7.17 -6.82
N ARG A 176 -12.61 6.34 -6.73
CA ARG A 176 -13.68 6.32 -7.75
C ARG A 176 -14.54 7.56 -7.55
N MET A 177 -14.53 8.46 -8.54
CA MET A 177 -15.45 9.59 -8.62
C MET A 177 -16.83 9.15 -9.11
#